data_3ead418962cfc1635961d9ef8ecb1d5d
#
_entry.id   3ead418962cfc1635961d9ef8ecb1d5d
#
_cell.length_a   1.000
_cell.length_b   1.000
_cell.length_c   1.000
_cell.angle_alpha   90.00
_cell.angle_beta   90.00
_cell.angle_gamma   90.00
#
_symmetry.space_group_name_H-M   'P 1'
#
loop_
_entity.id
_entity.type
_entity.pdbx_description
1 polymer ?
#
loop_
_entity_poly.entity_id
_entity_poly.type
_entity_poly.pdbx_seq_one_letter_code
_entity_poly.pdbx_strand_id
1 'polypeptide(L)'
;MRRLSQLSGSTLAGCLLLGGAVGLASPGTARADEKLFSIADPRGDDSGDGSIRYPLNYYGLTRGDLDLIEFSAKRVKGGTEFEATFANPVKSPARRTSDIGGGSLDAVARLGFYALNVDVYIDIDRQPGSGGVNTMPGRKATIAPDSGWERAVILTPRPFDAKSALKRSLLKTLKEELKEEKTVTPEQADHLRAQMPDDVERHVLFPTRVRTVGSRIRFFVPDEFLGGPASADWGYTILVSGADVDARFDLSDVNSTLGASAGLFIVPVKPGGAQDRFGGRRDDDFTQPPILDLVVPKGSSQERVLSDYDPVNGRFVVLSAVVPSKQD
;
A
#
# COMPACT_ATOMS: atom_id res chain seq x y z
N MET A 1 2.21 -10.40 22.78
CA MET A 1 3.28 -10.95 21.92
C MET A 1 2.83 -11.31 20.50
N ARG A 2 1.64 -11.90 20.27
CA ARG A 2 1.22 -12.25 18.89
C ARG A 2 1.01 -11.08 17.91
N ARG A 3 0.77 -9.86 18.35
CA ARG A 3 0.57 -8.68 17.47
C ARG A 3 1.87 -7.96 17.12
N LEU A 4 2.88 -7.97 18.00
CA LEU A 4 4.20 -7.38 17.74
C LEU A 4 5.06 -8.22 16.78
N SER A 5 4.82 -9.54 16.69
CA SER A 5 5.57 -10.44 15.81
C SER A 5 5.17 -10.39 14.33
N GLN A 6 4.14 -9.64 13.97
CA GLN A 6 3.66 -9.57 12.57
C GLN A 6 4.46 -8.62 11.68
N LEU A 7 5.39 -7.84 12.25
CA LEU A 7 6.38 -7.08 11.48
C LEU A 7 7.79 -7.67 11.59
N SER A 8 8.04 -8.61 12.49
CA SER A 8 9.34 -9.27 12.67
C SER A 8 9.17 -10.78 12.53
N GLY A 9 9.06 -11.26 11.32
CA GLY A 9 9.19 -12.68 10.99
C GLY A 9 10.66 -13.12 11.08
N SER A 10 11.24 -13.16 12.29
CA SER A 10 12.57 -13.72 12.53
C SER A 10 12.46 -14.83 13.57
N THR A 11 12.13 -16.01 13.10
CA THR A 11 12.37 -17.23 13.85
C THR A 11 13.84 -17.58 13.71
N LEU A 12 14.60 -17.50 14.80
CA LEU A 12 15.95 -18.05 14.92
C LEU A 12 15.88 -19.59 14.78
N ALA A 13 16.21 -20.11 13.60
CA ALA A 13 16.52 -21.52 13.39
C ALA A 13 17.98 -21.63 12.96
N GLY A 14 18.69 -22.48 13.69
CA GLY A 14 20.14 -22.61 13.67
C GLY A 14 20.74 -23.00 12.32
N CYS A 15 21.89 -22.42 12.04
CA CYS A 15 22.78 -22.76 10.93
C CYS A 15 23.36 -24.16 11.12
N LEU A 16 23.08 -25.07 10.21
CA LEU A 16 23.93 -26.21 9.89
C LEU A 16 24.66 -25.90 8.59
N LEU A 17 25.97 -25.74 8.70
CA LEU A 17 26.90 -25.62 7.57
C LEU A 17 27.01 -26.97 6.83
N LEU A 18 26.56 -27.02 5.61
CA LEU A 18 26.96 -28.05 4.64
C LEU A 18 27.54 -27.35 3.44
N GLY A 19 28.84 -27.58 3.25
CA GLY A 19 29.58 -27.12 2.12
C GLY A 19 29.08 -27.77 0.82
N GLY A 20 28.84 -26.97 -0.21
CA GLY A 20 28.43 -27.43 -1.53
C GLY A 20 29.00 -26.52 -2.61
N ALA A 21 29.67 -27.10 -3.57
CA ALA A 21 30.47 -26.59 -4.66
C ALA A 21 30.03 -25.26 -5.27
N VAL A 22 30.99 -24.32 -5.37
CA VAL A 22 30.88 -23.09 -6.15
C VAL A 22 30.86 -23.45 -7.63
N GLY A 23 29.68 -23.55 -8.21
CA GLY A 23 29.51 -23.49 -9.66
C GLY A 23 29.63 -22.02 -10.06
N LEU A 24 30.67 -21.70 -10.84
CA LEU A 24 30.81 -20.41 -11.53
C LEU A 24 29.67 -20.29 -12.57
N ALA A 25 28.53 -19.78 -12.12
CA ALA A 25 27.51 -19.29 -13.05
C ALA A 25 28.10 -18.06 -13.74
N SER A 26 28.31 -18.11 -15.04
CA SER A 26 28.64 -16.95 -15.87
C SER A 26 27.62 -15.86 -15.60
N PRO A 27 28.03 -14.60 -15.40
CA PRO A 27 27.09 -13.52 -15.30
C PRO A 27 26.38 -13.36 -16.63
N GLY A 28 25.19 -13.96 -16.75
CA GLY A 28 24.32 -13.69 -17.88
C GLY A 28 24.12 -12.18 -17.93
N THR A 29 24.42 -11.57 -19.05
CA THR A 29 24.14 -10.15 -19.34
C THR A 29 22.64 -9.97 -19.15
N ALA A 30 22.24 -9.46 -17.97
CA ALA A 30 20.85 -9.15 -17.67
C ALA A 30 20.36 -8.17 -18.74
N ARG A 31 19.47 -8.64 -19.60
CA ARG A 31 18.83 -7.85 -20.65
C ARG A 31 18.03 -6.77 -19.94
N ALA A 32 18.50 -5.52 -19.98
CA ALA A 32 17.72 -4.37 -19.50
C ALA A 32 16.43 -4.31 -20.32
N ASP A 33 15.28 -4.04 -19.65
CA ASP A 33 13.93 -3.93 -20.22
C ASP A 33 13.19 -5.26 -20.52
N GLU A 34 13.48 -6.33 -19.81
CA GLU A 34 12.69 -7.56 -19.90
C GLU A 34 11.39 -7.42 -19.07
N LYS A 35 10.24 -7.65 -19.71
CA LYS A 35 8.93 -7.71 -19.01
C LYS A 35 8.93 -8.97 -18.12
N LEU A 36 8.70 -8.78 -16.82
CA LEU A 36 8.67 -9.87 -15.84
C LEU A 36 7.27 -10.48 -15.74
N PHE A 37 6.26 -9.64 -15.68
CA PHE A 37 4.84 -10.05 -15.67
C PHE A 37 3.90 -8.89 -15.97
N SER A 38 2.63 -9.24 -16.19
CA SER A 38 1.50 -8.33 -16.26
C SER A 38 0.28 -8.95 -15.62
N ILE A 39 -0.48 -8.16 -14.89
CA ILE A 39 -1.77 -8.52 -14.29
C ILE A 39 -2.80 -7.55 -14.87
N ALA A 40 -3.77 -8.09 -15.61
CA ALA A 40 -4.89 -7.30 -16.12
C ALA A 40 -5.96 -7.19 -15.03
N ASP A 41 -6.64 -6.05 -15.01
CA ASP A 41 -7.77 -5.78 -14.15
C ASP A 41 -8.97 -5.33 -14.99
N PRO A 42 -10.21 -5.59 -14.58
CA PRO A 42 -11.39 -5.13 -15.29
C PRO A 42 -11.47 -3.61 -15.33
N ARG A 43 -12.08 -3.09 -16.38
CA ARG A 43 -12.32 -1.64 -16.51
C ARG A 43 -13.69 -1.26 -15.95
N GLY A 44 -13.75 -0.17 -15.20
CA GLY A 44 -15.00 0.47 -14.76
C GLY A 44 -15.51 -0.03 -13.41
N ASP A 45 -14.68 -0.71 -12.61
CA ASP A 45 -15.02 -1.22 -11.30
C ASP A 45 -14.45 -0.39 -10.12
N ASP A 46 -13.94 0.81 -10.39
CA ASP A 46 -13.45 1.77 -9.41
C ASP A 46 -14.53 2.37 -8.48
N SER A 47 -15.45 1.53 -8.04
CA SER A 47 -16.54 1.85 -7.10
C SER A 47 -16.47 1.05 -5.79
N GLY A 48 -15.34 0.42 -5.53
CA GLY A 48 -15.09 -0.35 -4.32
C GLY A 48 -16.04 -1.52 -4.19
N ASP A 49 -16.84 -1.52 -3.11
CA ASP A 49 -17.89 -2.51 -2.86
C ASP A 49 -19.16 -2.30 -3.72
N GLY A 50 -19.08 -1.52 -4.80
CA GLY A 50 -20.18 -1.14 -5.68
C GLY A 50 -21.03 0.02 -5.17
N SER A 51 -20.88 0.42 -3.91
CA SER A 51 -21.66 1.51 -3.30
C SER A 51 -20.94 2.85 -3.24
N ILE A 52 -19.63 2.88 -3.48
CA ILE A 52 -18.82 4.10 -3.33
C ILE A 52 -19.13 5.08 -4.46
N ARG A 53 -19.42 6.32 -4.06
CA ARG A 53 -19.67 7.45 -4.97
C ARG A 53 -18.54 8.44 -4.88
N TYR A 54 -18.10 8.93 -6.03
CA TYR A 54 -17.04 9.92 -6.15
C TYR A 54 -17.45 11.27 -5.55
N PRO A 55 -16.49 12.02 -4.98
CA PRO A 55 -16.74 13.36 -4.44
C PRO A 55 -17.06 14.35 -5.55
N LEU A 56 -17.98 15.31 -5.28
CA LEU A 56 -18.41 16.30 -6.27
C LEU A 56 -17.38 17.40 -6.49
N ASN A 57 -16.62 17.77 -5.45
CA ASN A 57 -15.75 18.95 -5.44
C ASN A 57 -14.30 18.66 -5.05
N TYR A 58 -13.85 17.41 -5.11
CA TYR A 58 -12.48 17.08 -4.76
C TYR A 58 -11.56 17.07 -5.99
N TYR A 59 -10.93 18.22 -6.28
CA TYR A 59 -9.94 18.40 -7.37
C TYR A 59 -10.34 17.85 -8.74
N GLY A 60 -11.65 17.78 -9.03
CA GLY A 60 -12.17 17.23 -10.28
C GLY A 60 -11.94 15.71 -10.42
N LEU A 61 -11.86 14.99 -9.32
CA LEU A 61 -11.80 13.53 -9.30
C LEU A 61 -13.10 12.94 -9.85
N THR A 62 -12.99 12.04 -10.83
CA THR A 62 -14.13 11.42 -11.51
C THR A 62 -13.93 9.92 -11.65
N ARG A 63 -14.99 9.18 -11.96
CA ARG A 63 -14.90 7.75 -12.26
C ARG A 63 -13.92 7.50 -13.42
N GLY A 64 -13.17 6.42 -13.30
CA GLY A 64 -12.08 6.05 -14.20
C GLY A 64 -10.73 6.65 -13.84
N ASP A 65 -10.68 7.62 -12.91
CA ASP A 65 -9.41 8.22 -12.46
C ASP A 65 -8.63 7.29 -11.50
N LEU A 66 -9.34 6.40 -10.81
CA LEU A 66 -8.83 5.43 -9.88
C LEU A 66 -9.00 3.98 -10.36
N ASP A 67 -9.46 3.80 -11.59
CA ASP A 67 -9.72 2.52 -12.27
C ASP A 67 -8.39 1.99 -12.85
N LEU A 68 -7.78 1.05 -12.13
CA LEU A 68 -6.56 0.36 -12.53
C LEU A 68 -6.92 -0.74 -13.54
N ILE A 69 -6.39 -0.68 -14.74
CA ILE A 69 -6.68 -1.67 -15.80
C ILE A 69 -5.53 -2.63 -16.07
N GLU A 70 -4.33 -2.31 -15.60
CA GLU A 70 -3.16 -3.19 -15.70
C GLU A 70 -2.12 -2.81 -14.67
N PHE A 71 -1.52 -3.81 -14.04
CA PHE A 71 -0.32 -3.68 -13.24
C PHE A 71 0.78 -4.57 -13.81
N SER A 72 1.97 -4.02 -14.09
CA SER A 72 3.05 -4.78 -14.68
C SER A 72 4.40 -4.47 -14.06
N ALA A 73 5.36 -5.37 -14.29
CA ALA A 73 6.73 -5.24 -13.84
C ALA A 73 7.70 -5.55 -14.97
N LYS A 74 8.78 -4.80 -15.05
CA LYS A 74 9.90 -5.07 -15.95
C LYS A 74 11.23 -4.97 -15.23
N ARG A 75 12.19 -5.76 -15.68
CA ARG A 75 13.57 -5.69 -15.21
C ARG A 75 14.22 -4.40 -15.70
N VAL A 76 14.88 -3.69 -14.78
CA VAL A 76 15.74 -2.56 -15.12
C VAL A 76 17.07 -2.66 -14.36
N LYS A 77 18.04 -1.83 -14.70
CA LYS A 77 19.32 -1.84 -14.01
C LYS A 77 19.17 -1.55 -12.51
N GLY A 78 19.51 -2.54 -11.68
CA GLY A 78 19.54 -2.45 -10.22
C GLY A 78 18.19 -2.53 -9.54
N GLY A 79 17.13 -2.99 -10.25
CA GLY A 79 15.82 -3.16 -9.65
C GLY A 79 14.72 -3.52 -10.64
N THR A 80 13.50 -3.34 -10.19
CA THR A 80 12.28 -3.53 -10.95
C THR A 80 11.60 -2.17 -11.16
N GLU A 81 11.17 -1.88 -12.38
CA GLU A 81 10.23 -0.79 -12.66
C GLU A 81 8.83 -1.39 -12.72
N PHE A 82 7.98 -1.01 -11.78
CA PHE A 82 6.56 -1.32 -11.83
C PHE A 82 5.81 -0.22 -12.60
N GLU A 83 4.74 -0.62 -13.29
CA GLU A 83 3.85 0.29 -14.00
C GLU A 83 2.40 0.00 -13.61
N ALA A 84 1.68 1.03 -13.13
CA ALA A 84 0.24 1.03 -12.93
C ALA A 84 -0.40 1.80 -14.08
N THR A 85 -1.33 1.18 -14.82
CA THR A 85 -2.06 1.78 -15.94
C THR A 85 -3.52 1.96 -15.55
N PHE A 86 -4.03 3.18 -15.70
CA PHE A 86 -5.40 3.57 -15.34
C PHE A 86 -6.29 3.75 -16.57
N ALA A 87 -7.60 3.69 -16.37
CA ALA A 87 -8.58 3.89 -17.43
C ALA A 87 -8.55 5.30 -18.00
N ASN A 88 -8.35 6.31 -17.14
CA ASN A 88 -8.24 7.71 -17.50
C ASN A 88 -6.78 8.20 -17.43
N PRO A 89 -6.45 9.32 -18.10
CA PRO A 89 -5.16 9.99 -17.91
C PRO A 89 -4.97 10.40 -16.44
N VAL A 90 -3.79 10.11 -15.89
CA VAL A 90 -3.43 10.47 -14.52
C VAL A 90 -3.46 11.97 -14.34
N LYS A 91 -4.16 12.43 -13.30
CA LYS A 91 -4.31 13.86 -13.03
C LYS A 91 -3.01 14.48 -12.55
N SER A 92 -2.54 15.49 -13.29
CA SER A 92 -1.33 16.26 -12.96
C SER A 92 -1.65 17.38 -11.96
N PRO A 93 -0.80 17.62 -10.95
CA PRO A 93 -0.93 18.75 -10.03
C PRO A 93 -0.57 20.10 -10.67
N ALA A 94 0.07 20.09 -11.84
CA ALA A 94 0.51 21.32 -12.51
C ALA A 94 -0.65 22.29 -12.76
N ARG A 95 -0.43 23.58 -12.45
CA ARG A 95 -1.41 24.67 -12.58
C ARG A 95 -2.68 24.53 -11.72
N ARG A 96 -2.64 23.69 -10.67
CA ARG A 96 -3.71 23.59 -9.67
C ARG A 96 -3.29 24.27 -8.37
N THR A 97 -4.28 24.83 -7.69
CA THR A 97 -4.08 25.44 -6.37
C THR A 97 -4.40 24.41 -5.30
N SER A 98 -3.59 24.35 -4.25
CA SER A 98 -3.87 23.56 -3.06
C SER A 98 -4.90 24.28 -2.18
N ASP A 99 -5.83 23.55 -1.58
CA ASP A 99 -6.78 24.08 -0.62
C ASP A 99 -6.10 24.43 0.72
N ILE A 100 -4.86 23.95 0.92
CA ILE A 100 -4.05 24.30 2.09
C ILE A 100 -3.22 25.56 1.77
N GLY A 101 -3.72 26.71 2.21
CA GLY A 101 -3.00 27.98 2.16
C GLY A 101 -2.89 28.63 0.77
N GLY A 102 -3.64 28.15 -0.24
CA GLY A 102 -3.68 28.76 -1.57
C GLY A 102 -2.42 28.63 -2.41
N GLY A 103 -1.49 27.77 -1.97
CA GLY A 103 -0.25 27.50 -2.71
C GLY A 103 -0.45 26.59 -3.92
N SER A 104 0.61 26.42 -4.72
CA SER A 104 0.56 25.52 -5.86
C SER A 104 0.52 24.05 -5.42
N LEU A 105 -0.37 23.23 -6.02
CA LEU A 105 -0.54 21.82 -5.68
C LEU A 105 0.71 20.99 -6.00
N ASP A 106 1.49 21.37 -7.01
CA ASP A 106 2.76 20.70 -7.36
C ASP A 106 3.88 20.95 -6.35
N ALA A 107 3.78 21.96 -5.49
CA ALA A 107 4.67 22.13 -4.36
C ALA A 107 4.50 21.01 -3.31
N VAL A 108 3.30 20.44 -3.23
CA VAL A 108 2.93 19.36 -2.31
C VAL A 108 3.07 17.99 -2.98
N ALA A 109 2.46 17.83 -4.17
CA ALA A 109 2.43 16.58 -4.96
C ALA A 109 3.51 16.60 -6.05
N ARG A 110 4.76 16.36 -5.65
CA ARG A 110 5.96 16.56 -6.51
C ARG A 110 6.22 15.43 -7.51
N LEU A 111 5.48 14.34 -7.45
CA LEU A 111 5.70 13.15 -8.28
C LEU A 111 4.88 13.14 -9.59
N GLY A 112 4.21 14.26 -9.92
CA GLY A 112 3.45 14.43 -11.15
C GLY A 112 2.04 13.85 -11.13
N PHE A 113 1.56 13.38 -9.96
CA PHE A 113 0.18 12.95 -9.70
C PHE A 113 -0.25 13.34 -8.28
N TYR A 114 -1.56 13.38 -8.02
CA TYR A 114 -2.07 13.81 -6.72
C TYR A 114 -3.32 13.08 -6.23
N ALA A 115 -4.06 12.42 -7.14
CA ALA A 115 -5.43 11.99 -6.87
C ALA A 115 -5.55 10.63 -6.20
N LEU A 116 -4.47 9.81 -6.22
CA LEU A 116 -4.54 8.41 -5.86
C LEU A 116 -3.34 7.95 -5.01
N ASN A 117 -3.55 6.85 -4.30
CA ASN A 117 -2.49 5.98 -3.78
C ASN A 117 -2.64 4.59 -4.42
N VAL A 118 -1.52 3.91 -4.63
CA VAL A 118 -1.48 2.48 -4.98
C VAL A 118 -0.66 1.77 -3.93
N ASP A 119 -1.28 0.83 -3.24
CA ASP A 119 -0.58 -0.04 -2.30
C ASP A 119 -0.34 -1.40 -2.96
N VAL A 120 0.89 -1.87 -2.92
CA VAL A 120 1.30 -3.18 -3.44
C VAL A 120 1.92 -3.97 -2.29
N TYR A 121 1.21 -4.97 -1.78
CA TYR A 121 1.71 -5.90 -0.79
C TYR A 121 2.21 -7.14 -1.52
N ILE A 122 3.43 -7.58 -1.21
CA ILE A 122 4.15 -8.62 -1.95
C ILE A 122 4.45 -9.77 -1.01
N ASP A 123 3.84 -10.92 -1.28
CA ASP A 123 4.09 -12.21 -0.67
C ASP A 123 5.19 -12.91 -1.48
N ILE A 124 6.41 -12.89 -0.96
CA ILE A 124 7.61 -13.37 -1.66
C ILE A 124 7.78 -14.88 -1.53
N ASP A 125 7.51 -15.43 -0.36
CA ASP A 125 7.78 -16.83 -0.05
C ASP A 125 6.57 -17.75 -0.25
N ARG A 126 5.37 -17.18 -0.34
CA ARG A 126 4.09 -17.84 -0.52
C ARG A 126 3.83 -18.95 0.50
N GLN A 127 4.31 -18.73 1.72
CA GLN A 127 4.12 -19.68 2.81
C GLN A 127 2.93 -19.26 3.69
N PRO A 128 1.90 -20.10 3.80
CA PRO A 128 0.75 -19.78 4.65
C PRO A 128 1.18 -19.52 6.09
N GLY A 129 0.74 -18.37 6.63
CA GLY A 129 1.05 -17.97 7.99
C GLY A 129 2.40 -17.25 8.17
N SER A 130 3.17 -17.06 7.09
CA SER A 130 4.32 -16.14 7.08
C SER A 130 3.89 -14.72 6.70
N GLY A 131 4.78 -13.74 6.89
CA GLY A 131 4.55 -12.36 6.49
C GLY A 131 3.52 -11.58 7.31
N GLY A 132 3.30 -10.34 6.92
CA GLY A 132 2.34 -9.42 7.53
C GLY A 132 0.94 -9.57 6.96
N VAL A 133 -0.08 -9.51 7.84
CA VAL A 133 -1.50 -9.56 7.41
C VAL A 133 -2.20 -8.21 7.56
N ASN A 134 -1.54 -7.22 8.12
CA ASN A 134 -2.13 -5.88 8.27
C ASN A 134 -1.82 -5.03 7.05
N THR A 135 -2.83 -4.35 6.52
CA THR A 135 -2.61 -3.31 5.51
C THR A 135 -2.09 -2.03 6.17
N MET A 136 -1.64 -1.07 5.36
CA MET A 136 -1.29 0.26 5.88
C MET A 136 -2.49 0.89 6.61
N PRO A 137 -2.23 1.72 7.64
CA PRO A 137 -3.29 2.39 8.40
C PRO A 137 -4.33 3.08 7.49
N GLY A 138 -5.59 3.00 7.87
CA GLY A 138 -6.71 3.65 7.18
C GLY A 138 -7.33 2.86 6.02
N ARG A 139 -6.72 1.75 5.57
CA ARG A 139 -7.26 0.92 4.47
C ARG A 139 -8.48 0.11 4.89
N LYS A 140 -8.66 -0.11 6.19
CA LYS A 140 -9.76 -0.91 6.75
C LYS A 140 -9.90 -2.29 6.09
N ALA A 141 -8.77 -2.91 5.88
CA ALA A 141 -8.64 -4.23 5.27
C ALA A 141 -7.52 -5.01 5.96
N THR A 142 -7.58 -6.32 5.88
CA THR A 142 -6.50 -7.24 6.26
C THR A 142 -6.16 -8.13 5.07
N ILE A 143 -5.00 -8.75 5.10
CA ILE A 143 -4.57 -9.70 4.08
C ILE A 143 -4.78 -11.11 4.62
N ALA A 144 -5.22 -12.02 3.77
CA ALA A 144 -5.43 -13.41 4.14
C ALA A 144 -4.13 -14.05 4.65
N PRO A 145 -4.19 -14.91 5.68
CA PRO A 145 -2.99 -15.51 6.25
C PRO A 145 -2.16 -16.38 5.31
N ASP A 146 -2.76 -16.84 4.21
CA ASP A 146 -2.08 -17.58 3.13
C ASP A 146 -1.47 -16.68 2.05
N SER A 147 -1.60 -15.38 2.22
CA SER A 147 -1.13 -14.34 1.31
C SER A 147 -0.35 -13.23 2.06
N GLY A 148 0.20 -13.57 3.22
CA GLY A 148 0.95 -12.63 4.07
C GLY A 148 2.13 -12.01 3.33
N TRP A 149 2.39 -10.71 3.54
CA TRP A 149 3.39 -9.97 2.78
C TRP A 149 4.70 -9.77 3.55
N GLU A 150 5.83 -9.87 2.86
CA GLU A 150 7.17 -9.53 3.37
C GLU A 150 7.59 -8.12 2.96
N ARG A 151 7.05 -7.62 1.86
CA ARG A 151 7.35 -6.26 1.36
C ARG A 151 6.08 -5.54 0.97
N ALA A 152 6.01 -4.25 1.28
CA ALA A 152 4.96 -3.37 0.83
C ALA A 152 5.55 -2.17 0.09
N VAL A 153 5.00 -1.84 -1.08
CA VAL A 153 5.38 -0.67 -1.87
C VAL A 153 4.17 0.25 -1.92
N ILE A 154 4.31 1.44 -1.36
CA ILE A 154 3.21 2.41 -1.21
C ILE A 154 3.48 3.61 -2.09
N LEU A 155 2.87 3.63 -3.26
CA LEU A 155 2.91 4.76 -4.18
C LEU A 155 1.89 5.82 -3.72
N THR A 156 2.38 7.00 -3.38
CA THR A 156 1.55 8.11 -2.90
C THR A 156 2.13 9.43 -3.41
N PRO A 157 1.32 10.48 -3.61
CA PRO A 157 1.83 11.79 -4.05
C PRO A 157 2.75 12.47 -3.03
N ARG A 158 2.71 12.05 -1.75
CA ARG A 158 3.49 12.62 -0.64
C ARG A 158 4.31 11.55 0.10
N PRO A 159 5.30 10.91 -0.56
CA PRO A 159 5.99 9.73 -0.01
C PRO A 159 6.76 10.00 1.29
N PHE A 160 7.41 11.16 1.42
CA PHE A 160 8.17 11.51 2.63
C PHE A 160 7.25 11.74 3.84
N ASP A 161 6.15 12.42 3.61
CA ASP A 161 5.16 12.68 4.65
C ASP A 161 4.46 11.39 5.07
N ALA A 162 4.08 10.55 4.12
CA ALA A 162 3.45 9.25 4.39
C ALA A 162 4.38 8.32 5.17
N LYS A 163 5.67 8.25 4.80
CA LYS A 163 6.69 7.49 5.55
C LYS A 163 6.81 7.99 7.00
N SER A 164 6.85 9.30 7.18
CA SER A 164 6.94 9.91 8.50
C SER A 164 5.69 9.67 9.34
N ALA A 165 4.49 9.69 8.71
CA ALA A 165 3.22 9.38 9.35
C ALA A 165 3.15 7.93 9.81
N LEU A 166 3.54 7.00 8.93
CA LEU A 166 3.57 5.58 9.25
C LEU A 166 4.44 5.30 10.47
N LYS A 167 5.68 5.81 10.47
CA LYS A 167 6.60 5.64 11.61
C LYS A 167 6.00 6.16 12.92
N ARG A 168 5.35 7.33 12.90
CA ARG A 168 4.69 7.88 14.10
C ARG A 168 3.50 7.05 14.54
N SER A 169 2.65 6.63 13.61
CA SER A 169 1.49 5.79 13.92
C SER A 169 1.91 4.48 14.57
N LEU A 170 2.91 3.79 13.99
CA LEU A 170 3.42 2.54 14.54
C LEU A 170 4.11 2.71 15.90
N LEU A 171 4.86 3.80 16.09
CA LEU A 171 5.44 4.12 17.41
C LEU A 171 4.36 4.40 18.45
N LYS A 172 3.27 5.05 18.10
CA LYS A 172 2.14 5.28 19.00
C LYS A 172 1.49 3.96 19.39
N THR A 173 1.16 3.12 18.41
CA THR A 173 0.58 1.78 18.67
C THR A 173 1.51 0.93 19.53
N LEU A 174 2.80 0.89 19.22
CA LEU A 174 3.80 0.17 20.02
C LEU A 174 3.85 0.67 21.47
N LYS A 175 3.79 1.98 21.69
CA LYS A 175 3.77 2.55 23.04
C LYS A 175 2.50 2.16 23.80
N GLU A 176 1.36 2.08 23.16
CA GLU A 176 0.09 1.67 23.76
C GLU A 176 0.15 0.17 24.12
N GLU A 177 0.58 -0.69 23.19
CA GLU A 177 0.74 -2.12 23.43
C GLU A 177 1.74 -2.42 24.58
N LEU A 178 2.87 -1.69 24.62
CA LEU A 178 3.87 -1.86 25.70
C LEU A 178 3.38 -1.40 27.08
N LYS A 179 2.39 -0.51 27.15
CA LYS A 179 1.76 -0.14 28.44
C LYS A 179 0.85 -1.24 28.97
N GLU A 180 0.19 -1.97 28.08
CA GLU A 180 -0.71 -3.07 28.44
C GLU A 180 0.05 -4.36 28.74
N GLU A 181 1.24 -4.53 28.15
CA GLU A 181 2.07 -5.73 28.28
C GLU A 181 2.98 -5.64 29.51
N LYS A 182 2.60 -6.39 30.57
CA LYS A 182 3.30 -6.36 31.87
C LYS A 182 4.58 -7.18 31.89
N THR A 183 4.85 -7.98 30.86
CA THR A 183 6.00 -8.90 30.81
C THR A 183 7.25 -8.29 30.16
N VAL A 184 7.12 -7.12 29.50
CA VAL A 184 8.21 -6.43 28.80
C VAL A 184 8.95 -5.53 29.77
N THR A 185 10.29 -5.70 29.88
CA THR A 185 11.11 -4.80 30.69
C THR A 185 11.29 -3.43 30.03
N PRO A 186 11.64 -2.37 30.78
CA PRO A 186 11.92 -1.05 30.19
C PRO A 186 13.00 -1.09 29.11
N GLU A 187 14.06 -1.86 29.29
CA GLU A 187 15.15 -2.02 28.33
C GLU A 187 14.67 -2.69 27.03
N GLN A 188 13.83 -3.74 27.15
CA GLN A 188 13.21 -4.39 26.00
C GLN A 188 12.27 -3.43 25.27
N ALA A 189 11.50 -2.63 25.99
CA ALA A 189 10.61 -1.64 25.42
C ALA A 189 11.37 -0.55 24.64
N ASP A 190 12.50 -0.08 25.19
CA ASP A 190 13.35 0.91 24.51
C ASP A 190 14.03 0.31 23.28
N HIS A 191 14.47 -0.94 23.35
CA HIS A 191 15.02 -1.66 22.20
C HIS A 191 14.00 -1.79 21.05
N LEU A 192 12.77 -2.23 21.35
CA LEU A 192 11.69 -2.33 20.35
C LEU A 192 11.36 -0.99 19.72
N ARG A 193 11.30 0.10 20.51
CA ARG A 193 11.09 1.45 19.98
C ARG A 193 12.21 1.92 19.07
N ALA A 194 13.46 1.59 19.40
CA ALA A 194 14.63 1.96 18.61
C ALA A 194 14.70 1.17 17.27
N GLN A 195 14.29 -0.08 17.26
CA GLN A 195 14.30 -0.93 16.05
C GLN A 195 13.17 -0.63 15.07
N MET A 196 12.00 -0.17 15.54
CA MET A 196 10.82 -0.02 14.70
C MET A 196 11.04 0.86 13.45
N PRO A 197 11.78 1.99 13.47
CA PRO A 197 12.04 2.77 12.27
C PRO A 197 12.79 1.99 11.18
N ASP A 198 13.73 1.13 11.57
CA ASP A 198 14.52 0.30 10.65
C ASP A 198 13.67 -0.86 10.10
N ASP A 199 12.77 -1.41 10.93
CA ASP A 199 11.82 -2.43 10.49
C ASP A 199 10.88 -1.88 9.44
N VAL A 200 10.38 -0.64 9.61
CA VAL A 200 9.58 0.02 8.58
C VAL A 200 10.37 0.15 7.28
N GLU A 201 11.64 0.57 7.34
CA GLU A 201 12.46 0.75 6.14
C GLU A 201 12.78 -0.56 5.42
N ARG A 202 12.90 -1.66 6.17
CA ARG A 202 13.11 -3.00 5.61
C ARG A 202 11.89 -3.54 4.89
N HIS A 203 10.70 -3.24 5.37
CA HIS A 203 9.46 -3.89 4.90
C HIS A 203 8.57 -2.97 4.07
N VAL A 204 8.71 -1.64 4.18
CA VAL A 204 7.84 -0.68 3.50
C VAL A 204 8.64 0.35 2.71
N LEU A 205 8.45 0.36 1.40
CA LEU A 205 9.04 1.34 0.49
C LEU A 205 8.00 2.36 0.04
N PHE A 206 8.37 3.63 0.10
CA PHE A 206 7.65 4.74 -0.53
C PHE A 206 8.48 5.22 -1.73
N PRO A 207 8.14 4.83 -2.97
CA PRO A 207 8.93 5.19 -4.15
C PRO A 207 8.98 6.70 -4.35
N THR A 208 10.19 7.20 -4.64
CA THR A 208 10.43 8.61 -5.00
C THR A 208 10.91 8.79 -6.44
N ARG A 209 11.41 7.69 -7.05
CA ARG A 209 11.77 7.66 -8.46
C ARG A 209 10.56 7.22 -9.26
N VAL A 210 9.72 8.21 -9.59
CA VAL A 210 8.41 8.01 -10.24
C VAL A 210 8.34 8.81 -11.52
N ARG A 211 7.65 8.28 -12.53
CA ARG A 211 7.37 8.95 -13.81
C ARG A 211 5.92 8.75 -14.21
N THR A 212 5.21 9.82 -14.41
CA THR A 212 3.81 9.83 -14.86
C THR A 212 3.75 10.21 -16.34
N VAL A 213 3.09 9.38 -17.16
CA VAL A 213 2.92 9.63 -18.61
C VAL A 213 1.55 9.14 -19.07
N GLY A 214 0.69 10.06 -19.49
CA GLY A 214 -0.67 9.73 -19.91
C GLY A 214 -1.46 9.06 -18.81
N SER A 215 -1.92 7.84 -19.02
CA SER A 215 -2.65 7.03 -18.03
C SER A 215 -1.76 6.14 -17.18
N ARG A 216 -0.43 6.30 -17.21
CA ARG A 216 0.52 5.39 -16.58
C ARG A 216 1.37 6.08 -15.53
N ILE A 217 1.58 5.38 -14.43
CA ILE A 217 2.56 5.74 -13.40
C ILE A 217 3.59 4.63 -13.30
N ARG A 218 4.85 4.96 -13.57
CA ARG A 218 6.00 4.06 -13.42
C ARG A 218 6.77 4.43 -12.17
N PHE A 219 7.18 3.42 -11.42
CA PHE A 219 7.96 3.64 -10.22
C PHE A 219 9.01 2.55 -10.04
N PHE A 220 10.17 2.97 -9.57
CA PHE A 220 11.33 2.10 -9.38
C PHE A 220 11.39 1.54 -7.97
N VAL A 221 11.66 0.23 -7.87
CA VAL A 221 11.90 -0.49 -6.63
C VAL A 221 13.26 -1.19 -6.72
N PRO A 222 14.20 -0.91 -5.79
CA PRO A 222 15.53 -1.48 -5.80
C PRO A 222 15.51 -3.02 -5.57
N ASP A 223 16.44 -3.74 -6.22
CA ASP A 223 16.66 -5.17 -5.95
C ASP A 223 17.03 -5.41 -4.48
N GLU A 224 17.76 -4.49 -3.85
CA GLU A 224 18.11 -4.56 -2.44
C GLU A 224 16.88 -4.62 -1.53
N PHE A 225 15.83 -3.86 -1.87
CA PHE A 225 14.58 -3.88 -1.10
C PHE A 225 13.78 -5.17 -1.31
N LEU A 226 13.71 -5.68 -2.53
CA LEU A 226 12.94 -6.90 -2.85
C LEU A 226 13.71 -8.20 -2.56
N GLY A 227 15.04 -8.13 -2.42
CA GLY A 227 15.90 -9.31 -2.36
C GLY A 227 16.27 -9.87 -3.74
N GLY A 228 15.98 -9.14 -4.82
CA GLY A 228 16.17 -9.50 -6.21
C GLY A 228 15.14 -8.83 -7.12
N PRO A 229 15.08 -9.21 -8.42
CA PRO A 229 14.01 -8.73 -9.30
C PRO A 229 12.65 -9.25 -8.85
N ALA A 230 11.57 -8.50 -9.11
CA ALA A 230 10.22 -9.01 -8.92
C ALA A 230 10.00 -10.30 -9.74
N SER A 231 9.16 -11.19 -9.21
CA SER A 231 8.90 -12.50 -9.81
C SER A 231 7.42 -12.71 -10.09
N ALA A 232 7.12 -13.38 -11.21
CA ALA A 232 5.76 -13.85 -11.49
C ALA A 232 5.30 -15.00 -10.56
N ASP A 233 6.22 -15.58 -9.79
CA ASP A 233 5.90 -16.64 -8.82
C ASP A 233 5.45 -16.10 -7.46
N TRP A 234 5.60 -14.78 -7.22
CA TRP A 234 5.18 -14.11 -6.00
C TRP A 234 3.69 -13.79 -5.99
N GLY A 235 3.13 -13.59 -4.79
CA GLY A 235 1.79 -13.07 -4.61
C GLY A 235 1.78 -11.54 -4.54
N TYR A 236 0.77 -10.91 -5.14
CA TYR A 236 0.60 -9.46 -5.15
C TYR A 236 -0.82 -9.09 -4.72
N THR A 237 -0.96 -8.35 -3.64
CA THR A 237 -2.23 -7.68 -3.30
C THR A 237 -2.10 -6.22 -3.68
N ILE A 238 -2.88 -5.78 -4.67
CA ILE A 238 -2.79 -4.45 -5.26
C ILE A 238 -4.11 -3.74 -5.07
N LEU A 239 -4.08 -2.58 -4.43
CA LEU A 239 -5.27 -1.77 -4.22
C LEU A 239 -5.04 -0.30 -4.53
N VAL A 240 -6.09 0.39 -4.96
CA VAL A 240 -6.12 1.81 -5.24
C VAL A 240 -7.08 2.52 -4.31
N SER A 241 -6.64 3.64 -3.76
CA SER A 241 -7.47 4.53 -2.94
C SER A 241 -7.31 5.99 -3.37
N GLY A 242 -8.27 6.83 -3.04
CA GLY A 242 -8.14 8.28 -3.25
C GLY A 242 -7.09 8.87 -2.32
N ALA A 243 -6.20 9.72 -2.84
CA ALA A 243 -5.19 10.40 -2.05
C ALA A 243 -5.71 11.73 -1.50
N ASP A 244 -5.69 11.89 -0.18
CA ASP A 244 -5.93 13.18 0.47
C ASP A 244 -4.62 13.99 0.46
N VAL A 245 -4.39 14.68 -0.64
CA VAL A 245 -3.15 15.43 -0.87
C VAL A 245 -3.03 16.65 0.05
N ASP A 246 -4.14 17.18 0.54
CA ASP A 246 -4.19 18.33 1.44
C ASP A 246 -4.24 17.95 2.93
N ALA A 247 -4.21 16.66 3.25
CA ALA A 247 -4.15 16.24 4.64
C ALA A 247 -2.99 16.94 5.36
N ARG A 248 -3.34 17.68 6.40
CA ARG A 248 -2.34 18.37 7.23
C ARG A 248 -1.75 17.39 8.22
N PHE A 249 -0.40 17.43 8.32
CA PHE A 249 0.27 16.92 9.49
C PHE A 249 0.22 17.97 10.57
N ASP A 250 -0.54 17.76 11.57
CA ASP A 250 -0.33 18.46 12.81
C ASP A 250 0.84 17.78 13.57
N LEU A 251 2.01 18.40 13.48
CA LEU A 251 3.20 17.94 14.19
C LEU A 251 3.06 18.16 15.72
N SER A 252 2.13 19.03 16.13
CA SER A 252 1.91 19.39 17.53
C SER A 252 0.99 18.41 18.25
N ASP A 253 0.18 17.65 17.52
CA ASP A 253 -0.86 16.82 18.09
C ASP A 253 -0.47 15.35 18.21
N VAL A 254 0.55 15.10 19.02
CA VAL A 254 0.94 13.72 19.42
C VAL A 254 -0.20 13.01 20.17
N ASN A 255 -1.20 13.77 20.64
CA ASN A 255 -2.31 13.29 21.44
C ASN A 255 -3.67 13.33 20.73
N SER A 256 -3.75 13.82 19.50
CA SER A 256 -5.01 13.87 18.76
C SER A 256 -5.46 12.46 18.38
N THR A 257 -6.54 12.03 18.99
CA THR A 257 -7.28 10.81 18.62
C THR A 257 -7.96 10.92 17.25
N LEU A 258 -7.93 12.10 16.65
CA LEU A 258 -8.56 12.45 15.37
C LEU A 258 -7.52 12.72 14.27
N GLY A 259 -6.27 12.37 14.48
CA GLY A 259 -5.18 12.69 13.56
C GLY A 259 -5.45 12.21 12.14
N ALA A 260 -5.50 13.12 11.20
CA ALA A 260 -5.50 12.86 9.75
C ALA A 260 -4.34 11.94 9.30
N SER A 261 -3.32 11.81 10.15
CA SER A 261 -2.20 10.89 9.98
C SER A 261 -2.58 9.41 10.07
N ALA A 262 -3.65 9.07 10.76
CA ALA A 262 -4.05 7.67 10.96
C ALA A 262 -4.41 6.95 9.64
N GLY A 263 -4.87 7.68 8.63
CA GLY A 263 -5.27 7.13 7.34
C GLY A 263 -4.18 7.15 6.26
N LEU A 264 -2.96 7.60 6.54
CA LEU A 264 -1.90 7.78 5.53
C LEU A 264 -2.39 8.45 4.24
N PHE A 265 -3.04 9.62 4.39
CA PHE A 265 -3.53 10.44 3.27
C PHE A 265 -4.56 9.76 2.37
N ILE A 266 -5.49 9.05 2.94
CA ILE A 266 -6.63 8.51 2.21
C ILE A 266 -7.82 9.46 2.31
N VAL A 267 -8.45 9.73 1.18
CA VAL A 267 -9.78 10.36 1.15
C VAL A 267 -10.79 9.40 1.79
N PRO A 268 -11.44 9.78 2.89
CA PRO A 268 -12.32 8.86 3.60
C PRO A 268 -13.62 8.58 2.83
N VAL A 269 -14.17 7.39 3.06
CA VAL A 269 -15.54 7.03 2.67
C VAL A 269 -16.46 7.30 3.85
N LYS A 270 -17.56 8.04 3.64
CA LYS A 270 -18.56 8.33 4.66
C LYS A 270 -20.00 8.24 4.13
N PRO A 271 -20.96 7.80 4.94
CA PRO A 271 -22.36 7.77 4.54
C PRO A 271 -22.85 9.15 4.11
N GLY A 272 -23.59 9.20 3.01
CA GLY A 272 -24.20 10.43 2.51
C GLY A 272 -23.24 11.54 2.06
N GLY A 273 -21.94 11.40 2.32
CA GLY A 273 -20.96 12.42 2.00
C GLY A 273 -20.46 12.28 0.56
N ALA A 274 -20.60 13.31 -0.24
CA ALA A 274 -20.07 13.32 -1.60
C ALA A 274 -19.53 14.70 -2.02
N GLN A 275 -19.31 15.62 -1.10
CA GLN A 275 -18.75 16.93 -1.44
C GLN A 275 -17.24 16.84 -1.60
N ASP A 276 -16.53 16.56 -0.53
CA ASP A 276 -15.09 16.56 -0.39
C ASP A 276 -14.51 15.16 -0.08
N ARG A 277 -15.36 14.13 -0.06
CA ARG A 277 -15.02 12.75 0.28
C ARG A 277 -15.89 11.76 -0.47
N PHE A 278 -15.48 10.50 -0.52
CA PHE A 278 -16.29 9.46 -1.10
C PHE A 278 -17.57 9.21 -0.29
N GLY A 279 -18.70 9.10 -0.99
CA GLY A 279 -19.96 8.65 -0.41
C GLY A 279 -19.99 7.14 -0.28
N GLY A 280 -20.36 6.62 0.87
CA GLY A 280 -20.48 5.19 1.14
C GLY A 280 -21.90 4.75 1.49
N ARG A 281 -22.03 3.57 2.07
CA ARG A 281 -23.30 3.04 2.59
C ARG A 281 -23.80 3.87 3.78
N ARG A 282 -25.13 3.90 3.97
CA ARG A 282 -25.73 4.70 5.02
C ARG A 282 -25.44 4.18 6.43
N ASP A 283 -25.31 2.88 6.58
CA ASP A 283 -25.36 2.21 7.89
C ASP A 283 -23.96 1.91 8.45
N ASP A 284 -22.90 2.21 7.69
CA ASP A 284 -21.56 1.87 8.10
C ASP A 284 -20.50 2.79 7.48
N ASP A 285 -19.90 3.62 8.30
CA ASP A 285 -18.75 4.45 7.92
C ASP A 285 -17.44 3.97 8.57
N PHE A 286 -17.51 2.99 9.48
CA PHE A 286 -16.36 2.58 10.27
C PHE A 286 -15.56 1.46 9.62
N THR A 287 -16.21 0.39 9.15
CA THR A 287 -15.53 -0.80 8.59
C THR A 287 -15.48 -0.80 7.06
N GLN A 288 -16.29 0.02 6.39
CA GLN A 288 -16.25 0.13 4.94
C GLN A 288 -14.85 0.58 4.46
N PRO A 289 -14.17 -0.22 3.62
CA PRO A 289 -12.82 0.12 3.16
C PRO A 289 -12.85 1.28 2.16
N PRO A 290 -11.95 2.27 2.28
CA PRO A 290 -11.79 3.35 1.30
C PRO A 290 -10.94 2.89 0.09
N ILE A 291 -11.18 1.67 -0.36
CA ILE A 291 -10.54 1.04 -1.52
C ILE A 291 -11.50 1.20 -2.70
N LEU A 292 -11.06 1.89 -3.74
CA LEU A 292 -11.87 2.17 -4.93
C LEU A 292 -11.71 1.07 -5.95
N ASP A 293 -10.50 0.51 -6.01
CA ASP A 293 -10.15 -0.53 -6.95
C ASP A 293 -9.22 -1.55 -6.32
N LEU A 294 -9.38 -2.82 -6.67
CA LEU A 294 -8.68 -3.95 -6.09
C LEU A 294 -8.49 -5.04 -7.14
N VAL A 295 -7.25 -5.37 -7.44
CA VAL A 295 -6.95 -6.55 -8.26
C VAL A 295 -7.31 -7.82 -7.50
N VAL A 296 -8.24 -8.60 -8.03
CA VAL A 296 -8.76 -9.81 -7.39
C VAL A 296 -8.33 -11.09 -8.11
N PRO A 297 -8.21 -12.22 -7.40
CA PRO A 297 -7.94 -13.51 -8.02
C PRO A 297 -9.00 -13.88 -9.07
N LYS A 298 -8.57 -14.57 -10.14
CA LYS A 298 -9.48 -15.04 -11.21
C LYS A 298 -10.67 -15.80 -10.64
N GLY A 299 -11.86 -15.40 -11.04
CA GLY A 299 -13.12 -15.99 -10.56
C GLY A 299 -13.69 -15.32 -9.30
N SER A 300 -12.98 -14.35 -8.73
CA SER A 300 -13.49 -13.46 -7.67
C SER A 300 -14.09 -12.19 -8.27
N SER A 301 -14.92 -11.49 -7.50
CA SER A 301 -15.46 -10.18 -7.82
C SER A 301 -14.99 -9.18 -6.78
N GLN A 302 -14.48 -8.03 -7.22
CA GLN A 302 -14.07 -6.94 -6.35
C GLN A 302 -15.19 -6.52 -5.39
N GLU A 303 -16.39 -6.26 -5.92
CA GLU A 303 -17.55 -5.87 -5.12
C GLU A 303 -17.86 -6.89 -4.00
N ARG A 304 -17.77 -8.19 -4.32
CA ARG A 304 -17.99 -9.25 -3.33
C ARG A 304 -16.93 -9.24 -2.25
N VAL A 305 -15.66 -9.11 -2.62
CA VAL A 305 -14.54 -9.06 -1.65
C VAL A 305 -14.66 -7.83 -0.78
N LEU A 306 -14.82 -6.65 -1.37
CA LEU A 306 -14.86 -5.38 -0.66
C LEU A 306 -16.16 -5.14 0.13
N SER A 307 -17.22 -5.92 -0.10
CA SER A 307 -18.44 -5.88 0.72
C SER A 307 -18.47 -6.87 1.88
N ASP A 308 -17.45 -7.75 2.00
CA ASP A 308 -17.39 -8.75 3.09
C ASP A 308 -16.76 -8.16 4.37
N TYR A 309 -17.29 -7.06 4.86
CA TYR A 309 -16.97 -6.49 6.17
C TYR A 309 -18.18 -6.59 7.11
N ASP A 310 -17.93 -6.51 8.42
CA ASP A 310 -18.97 -6.61 9.43
C ASP A 310 -18.87 -5.43 10.42
N PRO A 311 -19.72 -4.40 10.28
CA PRO A 311 -19.69 -3.24 11.16
C PRO A 311 -20.13 -3.56 12.60
N VAL A 312 -20.95 -4.58 12.77
CA VAL A 312 -21.45 -4.96 14.11
C VAL A 312 -20.32 -5.53 14.95
N ASN A 313 -19.50 -6.38 14.35
CA ASN A 313 -18.35 -7.01 15.01
C ASN A 313 -17.02 -6.28 14.75
N GLY A 314 -17.03 -5.17 14.02
CA GLY A 314 -15.82 -4.40 13.69
C GLY A 314 -14.85 -5.16 12.79
N ARG A 315 -15.32 -6.13 11.98
CA ARG A 315 -14.48 -6.93 11.10
C ARG A 315 -14.27 -6.22 9.77
N PHE A 316 -12.98 -6.05 9.42
CA PHE A 316 -12.59 -5.54 8.11
C PHE A 316 -12.62 -6.64 7.03
N VAL A 317 -12.60 -6.22 5.77
CA VAL A 317 -12.46 -7.13 4.62
C VAL A 317 -11.13 -7.86 4.66
N VAL A 318 -11.11 -9.07 4.08
CA VAL A 318 -9.90 -9.87 3.94
C VAL A 318 -9.54 -9.98 2.45
N LEU A 319 -8.33 -9.54 2.12
CA LEU A 319 -7.81 -9.49 0.75
C LEU A 319 -6.89 -10.67 0.49
N SER A 320 -6.97 -11.27 -0.70
CA SER A 320 -6.07 -12.34 -1.14
C SER A 320 -5.12 -11.83 -2.24
N ALA A 321 -3.91 -12.35 -2.25
CA ALA A 321 -2.95 -12.04 -3.30
C ALA A 321 -3.31 -12.70 -4.63
N VAL A 322 -2.96 -12.01 -5.72
CA VAL A 322 -2.99 -12.53 -7.09
C VAL A 322 -1.59 -12.97 -7.48
N VAL A 323 -1.47 -14.12 -8.11
CA VAL A 323 -0.22 -14.59 -8.71
C VAL A 323 -0.28 -14.31 -10.20
N PRO A 324 0.68 -13.54 -10.75
CA PRO A 324 0.73 -13.30 -12.18
C PRO A 324 0.78 -14.61 -12.97
N SER A 325 0.04 -14.69 -14.07
CA SER A 325 0.24 -15.80 -15.01
C SER A 325 1.60 -15.61 -15.71
N LYS A 326 2.40 -16.66 -15.78
CA LYS A 326 3.58 -16.66 -16.65
C LYS A 326 3.09 -16.43 -18.08
N GLN A 327 3.62 -15.40 -18.73
CA GLN A 327 3.43 -15.27 -20.17
C GLN A 327 4.32 -16.31 -20.83
N ASP A 328 3.70 -17.23 -21.58
CA ASP A 328 4.37 -18.17 -22.47
C ASP A 328 5.10 -17.43 -23.59
#